data_10347d52892efd8650b1b1594c273aba
#
_entry.id   10347d52892efd8650b1b1594c273aba
#
_cell.length_a   1.000
_cell.length_b   1.000
_cell.length_c   1.000
_cell.angle_alpha   90.00
_cell.angle_beta   90.00
_cell.angle_gamma   90.00
#
_symmetry.space_group_name_H-M   'P 1'
#
loop_
_entity.id
_entity.type
_entity.pdbx_description
1 polymer ?
#
loop_
_entity_poly.entity_id
_entity_poly.type
_entity_poly.pdbx_seq_one_letter_code
_entity_poly.pdbx_strand_id
1 'polypeptide(L)'
;MGAQADRRNHRDAHGFPPPRRCASRHRVRAVLASLCLLSLALPARGALPPNRATARIPPRPARIPLPRVEGPRDDRLPLVVIDAGHGGHDPGSSSSNGSHQEKDVALRIARAIRDELVEGGRVRVALTRSDDRFLALAERREIARALHASLFISIHCDSAPTPRARGASIYTLSETSSDRVAAALAARENKADLINGVDLSKESSDVSSILIDLAQRETLNGASTFASLVQRELSPAIGFKSAFHRFAGLMVLKAPDVPSVLFETGYISNDADLALLTSESYRHRIALGVRRAVEAYFARQLVERARNREEMP
;
A
#
# COMPACT_ATOMS: atom_id res chain seq x y z
N MET A 1 -19.44 45.93 49.26
CA MET A 1 -18.49 46.98 48.89
C MET A 1 -17.88 46.54 47.57
N GLY A 2 -18.34 46.98 46.46
CA GLY A 2 -18.23 48.30 45.84
C GLY A 2 -16.99 48.26 44.95
N ALA A 3 -16.90 48.56 43.69
CA ALA A 3 -17.66 49.25 42.67
C ALA A 3 -17.10 48.82 41.32
N GLN A 4 -17.89 48.55 40.27
CA GLN A 4 -18.25 49.47 39.17
C GLN A 4 -17.11 49.93 38.24
N ALA A 5 -17.23 49.45 37.01
CA ALA A 5 -17.35 50.18 35.73
C ALA A 5 -16.13 50.93 35.17
N ASP A 6 -15.76 50.69 33.96
CA ASP A 6 -15.97 51.69 32.89
C ASP A 6 -15.85 51.07 31.47
N ARG A 7 -16.77 51.54 30.62
CA ARG A 7 -16.84 51.33 29.18
C ARG A 7 -15.87 52.28 28.48
N ARG A 8 -15.25 51.90 27.36
CA ARG A 8 -15.14 52.82 26.18
C ARG A 8 -14.87 52.06 24.90
N ASN A 9 -15.82 52.22 24.04
CA ASN A 9 -15.84 52.14 22.58
C ASN A 9 -14.63 52.81 21.92
N HIS A 10 -14.00 52.16 20.92
CA HIS A 10 -13.53 52.87 19.75
C HIS A 10 -13.75 51.98 18.49
N ARG A 11 -14.69 52.45 17.68
CA ARG A 11 -14.80 52.12 16.28
C ARG A 11 -13.75 52.94 15.55
N ASP A 12 -12.99 52.34 14.67
CA ASP A 12 -12.43 53.04 13.50
C ASP A 12 -12.57 52.14 12.25
N ALA A 13 -13.37 52.69 11.37
CA ALA A 13 -13.61 52.25 10.03
C ALA A 13 -12.50 52.80 9.10
N HIS A 14 -11.85 52.00 8.32
CA HIS A 14 -11.13 52.41 7.13
C HIS A 14 -11.53 51.45 5.99
N GLY A 15 -12.18 51.96 5.16
CA GLY A 15 -12.51 52.41 3.87
C GLY A 15 -11.69 51.72 2.76
N PHE A 16 -12.39 50.89 1.95
CA PHE A 16 -11.89 50.37 0.67
C PHE A 16 -11.97 51.46 -0.39
N PRO A 17 -10.95 51.66 -1.26
CA PRO A 17 -11.08 52.49 -2.45
C PRO A 17 -11.65 51.68 -3.64
N PRO A 18 -12.44 52.33 -4.51
CA PRO A 18 -13.09 51.69 -5.65
C PRO A 18 -12.14 51.54 -6.88
N PRO A 19 -12.52 50.73 -7.86
CA PRO A 19 -11.68 50.40 -9.01
C PRO A 19 -11.71 51.52 -10.06
N ARG A 20 -10.52 51.89 -10.57
CA ARG A 20 -10.38 52.84 -11.66
C ARG A 20 -10.63 52.15 -13.01
N ARG A 21 -11.70 52.59 -13.69
CA ARG A 21 -11.90 52.39 -15.11
C ARG A 21 -10.96 53.37 -15.87
N CYS A 22 -10.24 52.87 -16.84
CA CYS A 22 -9.65 53.72 -17.86
C CYS A 22 -10.01 53.13 -19.23
N ALA A 23 -10.85 53.88 -19.91
CA ALA A 23 -11.16 53.72 -21.32
C ALA A 23 -10.20 54.57 -22.14
N SER A 24 -9.63 54.07 -23.20
CA SER A 24 -9.24 54.89 -24.32
C SER A 24 -9.39 54.13 -25.63
N ARG A 25 -10.17 54.76 -26.46
CA ARG A 25 -10.53 54.44 -27.85
C ARG A 25 -9.43 54.84 -28.84
N HIS A 26 -9.49 54.19 -30.00
CA HIS A 26 -9.05 54.63 -31.35
C HIS A 26 -7.57 54.55 -31.71
N ARG A 27 -7.19 53.74 -32.72
CA ARG A 27 -7.16 54.22 -34.12
C ARG A 27 -6.94 53.07 -35.10
N VAL A 28 -7.91 52.98 -36.00
CA VAL A 28 -7.81 52.29 -37.30
C VAL A 28 -6.85 53.06 -38.18
N ARG A 29 -5.90 52.41 -38.81
CA ARG A 29 -5.28 52.84 -40.05
C ARG A 29 -5.05 51.64 -40.94
N ALA A 30 -5.82 51.63 -42.01
CA ALA A 30 -5.59 50.86 -43.22
C ALA A 30 -4.37 51.38 -43.97
N VAL A 31 -3.53 50.47 -44.44
CA VAL A 31 -2.61 50.73 -45.54
C VAL A 31 -2.72 49.57 -46.51
N LEU A 32 -3.14 49.91 -47.70
CA LEU A 32 -3.26 49.11 -48.92
C LEU A 32 -1.89 48.90 -49.59
N ALA A 33 -1.74 47.69 -50.12
CA ALA A 33 -1.12 47.34 -51.41
C ALA A 33 0.41 47.49 -51.59
N SER A 34 1.04 46.35 -51.78
CA SER A 34 2.01 46.15 -52.86
C SER A 34 2.07 44.63 -53.20
N LEU A 35 1.53 44.31 -54.38
CA LEU A 35 1.73 43.01 -55.04
C LEU A 35 3.20 42.98 -55.52
N CYS A 36 3.97 42.05 -55.00
CA CYS A 36 5.17 41.52 -55.63
C CYS A 36 4.96 40.04 -55.95
N LEU A 37 4.83 39.76 -57.21
CA LEU A 37 4.94 38.43 -57.76
C LEU A 37 6.35 37.90 -57.48
N LEU A 38 6.46 36.93 -56.56
CA LEU A 38 7.64 36.12 -56.40
C LEU A 38 7.27 34.69 -56.78
N SER A 39 7.85 34.21 -57.86
CA SER A 39 7.75 32.86 -58.39
C SER A 39 8.12 31.84 -57.31
N LEU A 40 7.14 31.04 -56.89
CA LEU A 40 7.33 29.89 -56.00
C LEU A 40 8.04 28.75 -56.75
N ALA A 41 9.33 28.58 -56.50
CA ALA A 41 10.00 27.31 -56.71
C ALA A 41 9.50 26.35 -55.60
N LEU A 42 8.67 25.37 -55.96
CA LEU A 42 8.27 24.28 -55.09
C LEU A 42 9.51 23.42 -54.69
N PRO A 43 9.85 23.30 -53.42
CA PRO A 43 10.84 22.34 -53.04
C PRO A 43 10.25 20.92 -53.21
N ALA A 44 11.03 20.07 -53.88
CA ALA A 44 10.72 18.66 -54.05
C ALA A 44 10.30 18.05 -52.67
N ARG A 45 9.13 17.38 -52.66
CA ARG A 45 8.71 16.62 -51.52
C ARG A 45 9.75 15.54 -51.23
N GLY A 46 10.65 15.81 -50.30
CA GLY A 46 11.47 14.79 -49.69
C GLY A 46 10.54 13.78 -49.01
N ALA A 47 10.55 12.56 -49.47
CA ALA A 47 9.86 11.45 -48.79
C ALA A 47 10.35 11.39 -47.34
N LEU A 48 9.44 11.60 -46.39
CA LEU A 48 9.71 11.33 -44.96
C LEU A 48 10.17 9.90 -44.85
N PRO A 49 11.29 9.63 -44.16
CA PRO A 49 11.66 8.24 -43.89
C PRO A 49 10.52 7.57 -43.11
N PRO A 50 10.19 6.30 -43.41
CA PRO A 50 9.16 5.60 -42.68
C PRO A 50 9.63 5.51 -41.20
N ASN A 51 9.06 6.34 -40.36
CA ASN A 51 9.24 6.23 -38.92
C ASN A 51 8.53 4.96 -38.46
N ARG A 52 9.14 3.81 -38.73
CA ARG A 52 8.82 2.56 -38.06
C ARG A 52 9.33 2.72 -36.62
N ALA A 53 8.54 3.39 -35.80
CA ALA A 53 8.57 3.15 -34.38
C ALA A 53 8.16 1.68 -34.18
N THR A 54 9.12 0.78 -34.27
CA THR A 54 8.96 -0.56 -33.74
C THR A 54 8.82 -0.35 -32.24
N ALA A 55 7.57 -0.26 -31.78
CA ALA A 55 7.28 -0.43 -30.38
C ALA A 55 7.86 -1.80 -30.01
N ARG A 56 9.03 -1.81 -29.38
CA ARG A 56 9.54 -3.03 -28.75
C ARG A 56 8.53 -3.36 -27.68
N ILE A 57 7.70 -4.37 -27.93
CA ILE A 57 6.91 -5.02 -26.90
C ILE A 57 7.94 -5.39 -25.83
N PRO A 58 7.85 -4.85 -24.60
CA PRO A 58 8.78 -5.23 -23.55
C PRO A 58 8.75 -6.76 -23.44
N PRO A 59 9.90 -7.43 -23.27
CA PRO A 59 9.92 -8.86 -23.11
C PRO A 59 8.99 -9.22 -21.97
N ARG A 60 8.14 -10.24 -22.19
CA ARG A 60 7.23 -10.78 -21.18
C ARG A 60 8.07 -10.99 -19.92
N PRO A 61 7.70 -10.46 -18.76
CA PRO A 61 8.49 -10.60 -17.55
C PRO A 61 8.82 -12.09 -17.39
N ALA A 62 10.09 -12.41 -17.11
CA ALA A 62 10.52 -13.76 -16.83
C ALA A 62 9.54 -14.32 -15.78
N ARG A 63 9.02 -15.54 -15.99
CA ARG A 63 8.08 -16.17 -15.07
C ARG A 63 8.65 -16.07 -13.67
N ILE A 64 7.97 -15.34 -12.78
CA ILE A 64 8.35 -15.24 -11.37
C ILE A 64 8.33 -16.68 -10.84
N PRO A 65 9.44 -17.21 -10.30
CA PRO A 65 9.45 -18.53 -9.72
C PRO A 65 8.52 -18.53 -8.51
N LEU A 66 7.43 -19.30 -8.59
CA LEU A 66 6.46 -19.37 -7.52
C LEU A 66 7.07 -20.14 -6.33
N PRO A 67 6.86 -19.64 -5.10
CA PRO A 67 7.31 -20.32 -3.89
C PRO A 67 6.53 -21.61 -3.66
N ARG A 68 7.12 -22.49 -2.84
CA ARG A 68 6.46 -23.72 -2.42
C ARG A 68 5.22 -23.39 -1.56
N VAL A 69 4.12 -24.09 -1.84
CA VAL A 69 2.93 -24.12 -0.97
C VAL A 69 3.10 -25.25 0.05
N GLU A 70 2.93 -24.91 1.31
CA GLU A 70 3.07 -25.81 2.46
C GLU A 70 1.72 -26.03 3.15
N GLY A 71 1.62 -27.08 3.96
CA GLY A 71 0.40 -27.47 4.66
C GLY A 71 -0.36 -28.62 3.99
N PRO A 72 -1.67 -28.75 4.23
CA PRO A 72 -2.48 -29.81 3.66
C PRO A 72 -2.47 -29.84 2.14
N ARG A 73 -2.54 -31.03 1.55
CA ARG A 73 -2.58 -31.22 0.08
C ARG A 73 -3.97 -31.03 -0.54
N ASP A 74 -4.96 -30.61 0.24
CA ASP A 74 -6.32 -30.34 -0.24
C ASP A 74 -6.41 -28.95 -0.87
N ASP A 75 -6.49 -28.88 -2.19
CA ASP A 75 -6.56 -27.62 -2.94
C ASP A 75 -7.85 -26.82 -2.73
N ARG A 76 -8.86 -27.40 -2.08
CA ARG A 76 -10.09 -26.71 -1.67
C ARG A 76 -9.87 -25.82 -0.45
N LEU A 77 -8.83 -26.08 0.33
CA LEU A 77 -8.48 -25.23 1.47
C LEU A 77 -7.94 -23.87 0.99
N PRO A 78 -8.30 -22.79 1.70
CA PRO A 78 -7.83 -21.45 1.36
C PRO A 78 -6.30 -21.37 1.44
N LEU A 79 -5.71 -20.56 0.56
CA LEU A 79 -4.27 -20.30 0.54
C LEU A 79 -3.99 -18.92 1.12
N VAL A 80 -3.13 -18.87 2.13
CA VAL A 80 -2.59 -17.63 2.70
C VAL A 80 -1.18 -17.43 2.16
N VAL A 81 -0.94 -16.29 1.52
CA VAL A 81 0.42 -15.88 1.16
C VAL A 81 0.92 -14.88 2.18
N ILE A 82 2.04 -15.22 2.82
CA ILE A 82 2.72 -14.35 3.78
C ILE A 82 3.93 -13.73 3.09
N ASP A 83 3.97 -12.43 3.06
CA ASP A 83 5.09 -11.66 2.53
C ASP A 83 5.98 -11.21 3.69
N ALA A 84 7.27 -11.54 3.64
CA ALA A 84 8.24 -10.97 4.54
C ALA A 84 8.80 -9.69 3.89
N GLY A 85 8.48 -8.52 4.43
CA GLY A 85 8.91 -7.24 3.88
C GLY A 85 10.41 -7.14 3.68
N HIS A 86 10.85 -6.30 2.74
CA HIS A 86 12.26 -6.06 2.41
C HIS A 86 13.01 -7.33 1.95
N GLY A 87 14.36 -7.33 2.07
CA GLY A 87 15.20 -8.49 1.74
C GLY A 87 16.34 -8.15 0.77
N GLY A 88 17.39 -8.93 0.80
CA GLY A 88 18.59 -8.72 -0.03
C GLY A 88 19.25 -7.38 0.28
N HIS A 89 19.38 -6.54 -0.74
CA HIS A 89 19.97 -5.19 -0.64
C HIS A 89 19.03 -4.14 -0.02
N ASP A 90 17.76 -4.45 0.17
CA ASP A 90 16.82 -3.62 0.91
C ASP A 90 16.74 -4.07 2.38
N PRO A 91 17.40 -3.37 3.30
CA PRO A 91 17.41 -3.75 4.71
C PRO A 91 16.10 -3.40 5.42
N GLY A 92 15.24 -2.55 4.83
CA GLY A 92 14.17 -1.88 5.54
C GLY A 92 14.71 -0.90 6.60
N SER A 93 13.94 -0.70 7.63
CA SER A 93 14.34 0.08 8.80
C SER A 93 15.41 -0.64 9.63
N SER A 94 16.17 0.13 10.42
CA SER A 94 17.15 -0.43 11.36
C SER A 94 16.80 -0.05 12.80
N SER A 95 17.21 -0.90 13.74
CA SER A 95 17.12 -0.57 15.16
C SER A 95 17.94 0.68 15.50
N SER A 96 17.63 1.34 16.60
CA SER A 96 18.29 2.57 17.08
C SER A 96 19.80 2.41 17.21
N ASN A 97 20.26 1.22 17.59
CA ASN A 97 21.69 0.86 17.75
C ASN A 97 22.29 0.17 16.51
N GLY A 98 21.54 0.04 15.41
CA GLY A 98 21.98 -0.60 14.15
C GLY A 98 22.19 -2.12 14.22
N SER A 99 21.86 -2.78 15.35
CA SER A 99 22.13 -4.22 15.54
C SER A 99 21.16 -5.13 14.80
N HIS A 100 19.99 -4.63 14.40
CA HIS A 100 18.94 -5.40 13.73
C HIS A 100 18.41 -4.65 12.52
N GLN A 101 18.13 -5.37 11.44
CA GLN A 101 17.49 -4.89 10.24
C GLN A 101 16.06 -5.45 10.15
N GLU A 102 15.14 -4.64 9.64
CA GLU A 102 13.74 -5.01 9.49
C GLU A 102 13.56 -6.29 8.68
N LYS A 103 14.28 -6.43 7.57
CA LYS A 103 14.21 -7.61 6.70
C LYS A 103 14.40 -8.94 7.45
N ASP A 104 15.29 -8.95 8.46
CA ASP A 104 15.61 -10.16 9.24
C ASP A 104 14.52 -10.43 10.29
N VAL A 105 14.01 -9.38 10.92
CA VAL A 105 12.95 -9.49 11.92
C VAL A 105 11.65 -9.91 11.25
N ALA A 106 11.27 -9.26 10.15
CA ALA A 106 10.08 -9.58 9.35
C ALA A 106 10.11 -11.03 8.86
N LEU A 107 11.27 -11.51 8.36
CA LEU A 107 11.39 -12.91 7.90
C LEU A 107 11.23 -13.91 9.05
N ARG A 108 11.76 -13.63 10.23
CA ARG A 108 11.59 -14.52 11.40
C ARG A 108 10.14 -14.59 11.85
N ILE A 109 9.43 -13.46 11.86
CA ILE A 109 8.00 -13.42 12.22
C ILE A 109 7.17 -14.12 11.15
N ALA A 110 7.42 -13.85 9.85
CA ALA A 110 6.72 -14.48 8.74
C ALA A 110 6.86 -16.02 8.77
N ARG A 111 8.05 -16.53 9.07
CA ARG A 111 8.29 -17.97 9.24
C ARG A 111 7.51 -18.54 10.43
N ALA A 112 7.51 -17.87 11.58
CA ALA A 112 6.76 -18.32 12.74
C ALA A 112 5.25 -18.37 12.45
N ILE A 113 4.70 -17.39 11.74
CA ILE A 113 3.30 -17.38 11.31
C ILE A 113 3.03 -18.54 10.35
N ARG A 114 3.92 -18.78 9.36
CA ARG A 114 3.81 -19.90 8.44
C ARG A 114 3.77 -21.23 9.19
N ASP A 115 4.70 -21.46 10.10
CA ASP A 115 4.82 -22.71 10.86
C ASP A 115 3.56 -22.97 11.68
N GLU A 116 3.06 -21.96 12.36
CA GLU A 116 1.83 -22.03 13.16
C GLU A 116 0.57 -22.31 12.32
N LEU A 117 0.45 -21.69 11.14
CA LEU A 117 -0.66 -21.95 10.22
C LEU A 117 -0.60 -23.33 9.59
N VAL A 118 0.59 -23.83 9.27
CA VAL A 118 0.81 -25.18 8.74
C VAL A 118 0.47 -26.21 9.81
N GLU A 119 0.89 -26.00 11.05
CA GLU A 119 0.55 -26.87 12.20
C GLU A 119 -0.96 -26.92 12.44
N GLY A 120 -1.65 -25.77 12.30
CA GLY A 120 -3.11 -25.69 12.43
C GLY A 120 -3.87 -26.52 11.40
N GLY A 121 -3.29 -26.78 10.23
CA GLY A 121 -3.81 -27.68 9.20
C GLY A 121 -5.12 -27.25 8.54
N ARG A 122 -5.55 -26.00 8.72
CA ARG A 122 -6.83 -25.49 8.20
C ARG A 122 -6.68 -24.64 6.94
N VAL A 123 -5.46 -24.26 6.60
CA VAL A 123 -5.11 -23.48 5.42
C VAL A 123 -3.83 -23.98 4.78
N ARG A 124 -3.63 -23.66 3.51
CA ARG A 124 -2.35 -23.80 2.83
C ARG A 124 -1.59 -22.48 2.95
N VAL A 125 -0.27 -22.52 2.93
CA VAL A 125 0.57 -21.34 3.17
C VAL A 125 1.70 -21.29 2.16
N ALA A 126 2.03 -20.09 1.68
CA ALA A 126 3.26 -19.84 0.95
C ALA A 126 3.94 -18.56 1.47
N LEU A 127 5.27 -18.57 1.55
CA LEU A 127 6.07 -17.37 1.81
C LEU A 127 6.53 -16.76 0.49
N THR A 128 6.44 -15.44 0.30
CA THR A 128 7.01 -14.78 -0.88
C THR A 128 8.51 -14.99 -0.98
N ARG A 129 9.20 -14.96 0.16
CA ARG A 129 10.62 -15.31 0.31
C ARG A 129 10.84 -16.13 1.57
N SER A 130 11.71 -17.10 1.48
CA SER A 130 12.16 -17.94 2.61
C SER A 130 13.63 -17.71 2.99
N ASP A 131 14.30 -16.80 2.31
CA ASP A 131 15.70 -16.43 2.48
C ASP A 131 15.89 -14.90 2.41
N ASP A 132 17.12 -14.42 2.51
CA ASP A 132 17.46 -13.00 2.40
C ASP A 132 17.64 -12.60 0.93
N ARG A 133 16.58 -12.71 0.12
CA ARG A 133 16.53 -12.20 -1.26
C ARG A 133 15.63 -10.99 -1.37
N PHE A 134 15.94 -10.11 -2.29
CA PHE A 134 15.08 -9.01 -2.69
C PHE A 134 13.96 -9.50 -3.61
N LEU A 135 12.77 -8.95 -3.41
CA LEU A 135 11.62 -9.06 -4.32
C LEU A 135 11.04 -7.66 -4.50
N ALA A 136 10.81 -7.25 -5.75
CA ALA A 136 10.10 -6.01 -6.03
C ALA A 136 8.65 -6.08 -5.51
N LEU A 137 8.06 -4.92 -5.17
CA LEU A 137 6.69 -4.86 -4.62
C LEU A 137 5.67 -5.47 -5.58
N ALA A 138 5.87 -5.27 -6.89
CA ALA A 138 5.04 -5.90 -7.92
C ALA A 138 5.15 -7.43 -7.91
N GLU A 139 6.37 -7.99 -7.75
CA GLU A 139 6.58 -9.43 -7.71
C GLU A 139 5.87 -10.08 -6.50
N ARG A 140 5.87 -9.42 -5.35
CA ARG A 140 5.21 -9.93 -4.12
C ARG A 140 3.71 -10.13 -4.33
N ARG A 141 3.03 -9.10 -4.87
CA ARG A 141 1.59 -9.18 -5.15
C ARG A 141 1.28 -10.15 -6.31
N GLU A 142 2.12 -10.22 -7.34
CA GLU A 142 1.92 -11.16 -8.45
C GLU A 142 2.13 -12.62 -8.02
N ILE A 143 3.02 -12.89 -7.06
CA ILE A 143 3.12 -14.22 -6.43
C ILE A 143 1.77 -14.60 -5.79
N ALA A 144 1.18 -13.69 -5.00
CA ALA A 144 -0.12 -13.96 -4.36
C ALA A 144 -1.22 -14.22 -5.39
N ARG A 145 -1.27 -13.41 -6.47
CA ARG A 145 -2.24 -13.56 -7.55
C ARG A 145 -2.03 -14.83 -8.35
N ALA A 146 -0.79 -15.13 -8.74
CA ALA A 146 -0.46 -16.33 -9.52
C ALA A 146 -0.72 -17.63 -8.75
N LEU A 147 -0.64 -17.60 -7.44
CA LEU A 147 -1.01 -18.69 -6.55
C LEU A 147 -2.51 -18.74 -6.22
N HIS A 148 -3.31 -17.79 -6.71
CA HIS A 148 -4.72 -17.63 -6.35
C HIS A 148 -4.94 -17.58 -4.83
N ALA A 149 -4.15 -16.73 -4.16
CA ALA A 149 -4.22 -16.56 -2.72
C ALA A 149 -5.61 -16.07 -2.28
N SER A 150 -6.11 -16.65 -1.20
CA SER A 150 -7.36 -16.23 -0.55
C SER A 150 -7.14 -15.07 0.42
N LEU A 151 -5.87 -14.84 0.83
CA LEU A 151 -5.45 -13.77 1.73
C LEU A 151 -3.95 -13.51 1.54
N PHE A 152 -3.57 -12.23 1.55
CA PHE A 152 -2.18 -11.78 1.53
C PHE A 152 -1.85 -10.98 2.78
N ILE A 153 -0.77 -11.32 3.48
CA ILE A 153 -0.33 -10.66 4.71
C ILE A 153 1.14 -10.26 4.55
N SER A 154 1.42 -8.97 4.42
CA SER A 154 2.78 -8.44 4.40
C SER A 154 3.22 -8.08 5.82
N ILE A 155 4.36 -8.61 6.26
CA ILE A 155 4.89 -8.48 7.63
C ILE A 155 6.03 -7.48 7.62
N HIS A 156 5.91 -6.48 8.47
CA HIS A 156 6.83 -5.36 8.65
C HIS A 156 7.10 -5.04 10.12
N CYS A 157 8.10 -4.19 10.36
CA CYS A 157 8.45 -3.66 11.68
C CYS A 157 8.77 -2.17 11.53
N ASP A 158 7.79 -1.34 11.76
CA ASP A 158 7.82 0.11 11.55
C ASP A 158 9.02 0.81 12.20
N SER A 159 9.35 1.98 11.73
CA SER A 159 10.26 2.90 12.41
C SER A 159 9.69 4.31 12.45
N ALA A 160 10.07 5.06 13.48
CA ALA A 160 9.64 6.44 13.63
C ALA A 160 10.81 7.31 14.11
N PRO A 161 10.82 8.61 13.75
CA PRO A 161 11.82 9.57 14.27
C PRO A 161 11.78 9.73 15.80
N THR A 162 10.63 9.44 16.41
CA THR A 162 10.47 9.50 17.85
C THR A 162 10.62 8.12 18.50
N PRO A 163 11.52 7.95 19.47
CA PRO A 163 11.71 6.68 20.16
C PRO A 163 10.52 6.27 21.03
N ARG A 164 9.54 7.17 21.24
CA ARG A 164 8.30 6.86 21.97
C ARG A 164 7.23 6.15 21.14
N ALA A 165 7.36 6.13 19.81
CA ALA A 165 6.45 5.40 18.94
C ALA A 165 6.60 3.90 19.19
N ARG A 166 5.50 3.21 19.50
CA ARG A 166 5.47 1.78 19.82
C ARG A 166 4.11 1.17 19.54
N GLY A 167 4.07 -0.16 19.51
CA GLY A 167 2.87 -0.95 19.34
C GLY A 167 2.54 -1.26 17.88
N ALA A 168 1.79 -2.33 17.68
CA ALA A 168 1.40 -2.85 16.39
C ALA A 168 0.35 -1.99 15.68
N SER A 169 0.31 -2.06 14.36
CA SER A 169 -0.74 -1.46 13.52
C SER A 169 -0.93 -2.25 12.22
N ILE A 170 -2.11 -2.13 11.62
CA ILE A 170 -2.46 -2.84 10.40
C ILE A 170 -2.89 -1.82 9.37
N TYR A 171 -2.43 -2.01 8.14
CA TYR A 171 -2.74 -1.13 7.02
C TYR A 171 -3.49 -1.90 5.95
N THR A 172 -4.53 -1.26 5.41
CA THR A 172 -5.22 -1.71 4.19
C THR A 172 -5.07 -0.68 3.09
N LEU A 173 -5.23 -1.11 1.84
CA LEU A 173 -5.08 -0.25 0.68
C LEU A 173 -6.16 0.84 0.66
N SER A 174 -5.74 2.07 0.34
CA SER A 174 -6.62 3.19 0.00
C SER A 174 -5.85 4.20 -0.84
N GLU A 175 -6.51 4.89 -1.73
CA GLU A 175 -5.93 6.01 -2.48
C GLU A 175 -5.60 7.19 -1.56
N THR A 176 -6.41 7.38 -0.51
CA THR A 176 -6.20 8.43 0.48
C THR A 176 -5.71 7.85 1.79
N SER A 177 -4.58 8.35 2.28
CA SER A 177 -4.03 7.94 3.58
C SER A 177 -4.87 8.48 4.74
N SER A 178 -5.06 7.66 5.78
CA SER A 178 -5.84 8.02 6.98
C SER A 178 -5.27 9.20 7.75
N ASP A 179 -3.95 9.36 7.73
CA ASP A 179 -3.24 10.45 8.39
C ASP A 179 -1.81 10.61 7.84
N ARG A 180 -1.08 11.62 8.34
CA ARG A 180 0.31 11.90 7.91
C ARG A 180 1.28 10.77 8.24
N VAL A 181 1.06 10.00 9.29
CA VAL A 181 1.92 8.86 9.65
C VAL A 181 1.74 7.74 8.63
N ALA A 182 0.49 7.44 8.26
CA ALA A 182 0.18 6.45 7.22
C ALA A 182 0.73 6.86 5.85
N ALA A 183 0.63 8.15 5.50
CA ALA A 183 1.22 8.67 4.27
C ALA A 183 2.74 8.57 4.25
N ALA A 184 3.40 8.88 5.37
CA ALA A 184 4.86 8.79 5.50
C ALA A 184 5.33 7.33 5.44
N LEU A 185 4.60 6.41 6.07
CA LEU A 185 4.88 4.97 5.97
C LEU A 185 4.76 4.50 4.52
N ALA A 186 3.65 4.78 3.84
CA ALA A 186 3.48 4.39 2.43
C ALA A 186 4.58 4.96 1.53
N ALA A 187 4.98 6.22 1.75
CA ALA A 187 6.07 6.83 0.99
C ALA A 187 7.42 6.13 1.23
N ARG A 188 7.67 5.61 2.43
CA ARG A 188 8.88 4.86 2.76
C ARG A 188 8.84 3.47 2.14
N GLU A 189 7.77 2.71 2.36
CA GLU A 189 7.64 1.34 1.86
C GLU A 189 7.64 1.28 0.32
N ASN A 190 6.98 2.23 -0.33
CA ASN A 190 6.95 2.29 -1.79
C ASN A 190 8.32 2.65 -2.42
N LYS A 191 9.29 3.16 -1.65
CA LYS A 191 10.66 3.44 -2.14
C LYS A 191 11.51 2.19 -2.35
N ALA A 192 11.14 1.05 -1.80
CA ALA A 192 11.89 -0.20 -1.96
C ALA A 192 12.18 -0.51 -3.44
N ASP A 193 11.25 -0.24 -4.34
CA ASP A 193 11.42 -0.45 -5.79
C ASP A 193 12.30 0.61 -6.46
N LEU A 194 12.34 1.84 -5.95
CA LEU A 194 13.18 2.92 -6.50
C LEU A 194 14.68 2.64 -6.32
N ILE A 195 15.06 1.91 -5.29
CA ILE A 195 16.45 1.48 -5.04
C ILE A 195 16.94 0.56 -6.16
N ASN A 196 16.02 -0.10 -6.86
CA ASN A 196 16.31 -0.99 -8.01
C ASN A 196 16.20 -0.30 -9.38
N GLY A 197 15.91 0.98 -9.45
CA GLY A 197 15.74 1.71 -10.71
C GLY A 197 14.45 1.37 -11.47
N VAL A 198 13.48 0.73 -10.82
CA VAL A 198 12.15 0.44 -11.36
C VAL A 198 11.22 1.59 -11.00
N ASP A 199 10.89 2.42 -11.99
CA ASP A 199 9.90 3.49 -11.84
C ASP A 199 8.48 2.94 -12.04
N LEU A 200 7.81 2.60 -10.94
CA LEU A 200 6.42 2.10 -10.94
C LEU A 200 5.37 3.20 -11.12
N SER A 201 5.76 4.48 -11.22
CA SER A 201 4.81 5.59 -11.42
C SER A 201 4.08 5.52 -12.79
N LYS A 202 4.45 4.59 -13.65
CA LYS A 202 3.94 4.39 -15.01
C LYS A 202 3.04 3.18 -15.21
N GLU A 203 2.58 2.53 -14.15
CA GLU A 203 1.54 1.51 -14.32
C GLU A 203 0.22 2.18 -14.75
N SER A 204 -0.14 2.02 -16.03
CA SER A 204 -1.35 2.58 -16.60
C SER A 204 -2.61 1.97 -15.97
N SER A 205 -3.56 2.83 -15.65
CA SER A 205 -4.86 2.51 -15.03
C SER A 205 -5.92 2.08 -16.05
N ASP A 206 -5.56 1.51 -17.19
CA ASP A 206 -6.51 1.14 -18.22
C ASP A 206 -6.99 -0.30 -18.07
N VAL A 207 -8.04 -0.50 -17.25
CA VAL A 207 -8.87 -1.71 -17.35
C VAL A 207 -10.31 -1.43 -16.95
N SER A 208 -11.23 -1.95 -17.73
CA SER A 208 -12.68 -1.81 -17.72
C SER A 208 -13.37 -1.85 -16.33
N SER A 209 -14.07 -0.75 -16.02
CA SER A 209 -14.19 -0.18 -14.69
C SER A 209 -15.24 -0.78 -13.71
N ILE A 210 -16.30 -1.44 -14.13
CA ILE A 210 -17.41 -1.73 -13.20
C ILE A 210 -17.30 -3.07 -12.46
N LEU A 211 -16.85 -4.13 -13.11
CA LEU A 211 -16.67 -5.44 -12.45
C LEU A 211 -15.42 -5.46 -11.57
N ILE A 212 -14.42 -4.68 -11.95
CA ILE A 212 -13.20 -4.50 -11.16
C ILE A 212 -13.49 -3.70 -9.90
N ASP A 213 -14.31 -2.66 -9.96
CA ASP A 213 -14.74 -1.89 -8.79
C ASP A 213 -15.47 -2.74 -7.74
N LEU A 214 -16.33 -3.66 -8.17
CA LEU A 214 -17.05 -4.56 -7.26
C LEU A 214 -16.11 -5.58 -6.61
N ALA A 215 -15.26 -6.23 -7.40
CA ALA A 215 -14.26 -7.18 -6.89
C ALA A 215 -13.27 -6.47 -5.94
N GLN A 216 -12.86 -5.26 -6.29
CA GLN A 216 -11.97 -4.46 -5.46
C GLN A 216 -12.62 -4.01 -4.15
N ARG A 217 -13.92 -3.69 -4.16
CA ARG A 217 -14.67 -3.41 -2.92
C ARG A 217 -14.78 -4.63 -2.02
N GLU A 218 -15.00 -5.81 -2.59
CA GLU A 218 -15.06 -7.06 -1.84
C GLU A 218 -13.71 -7.38 -1.19
N THR A 219 -12.61 -7.24 -1.93
CA THR A 219 -11.25 -7.45 -1.39
C THR A 219 -10.90 -6.43 -0.30
N LEU A 220 -11.25 -5.16 -0.44
CA LEU A 220 -11.03 -4.13 0.58
C LEU A 220 -11.86 -4.39 1.85
N ASN A 221 -13.11 -4.82 1.71
CA ASN A 221 -13.95 -5.20 2.83
C ASN A 221 -13.39 -6.44 3.53
N GLY A 222 -12.94 -7.43 2.77
CA GLY A 222 -12.27 -8.62 3.29
C GLY A 222 -10.99 -8.26 4.07
N ALA A 223 -10.15 -7.36 3.53
CA ALA A 223 -8.95 -6.87 4.18
C ALA A 223 -9.27 -6.15 5.51
N SER A 224 -10.28 -5.26 5.51
CA SER A 224 -10.71 -4.53 6.72
C SER A 224 -11.29 -5.47 7.79
N THR A 225 -12.05 -6.49 7.37
CA THR A 225 -12.57 -7.53 8.26
C THR A 225 -11.41 -8.31 8.88
N PHE A 226 -10.43 -8.72 8.07
CA PHE A 226 -9.25 -9.44 8.57
C PHE A 226 -8.42 -8.56 9.53
N ALA A 227 -8.19 -7.29 9.22
CA ALA A 227 -7.49 -6.35 10.10
C ALA A 227 -8.15 -6.26 11.50
N SER A 228 -9.48 -6.22 11.55
CA SER A 228 -10.24 -6.21 12.80
C SER A 228 -10.12 -7.52 13.58
N LEU A 229 -10.08 -8.65 12.87
CA LEU A 229 -9.87 -9.97 13.49
C LEU A 229 -8.46 -10.09 14.06
N VAL A 230 -7.43 -9.66 13.35
CA VAL A 230 -6.05 -9.64 13.84
C VAL A 230 -5.96 -8.84 15.14
N GLN A 231 -6.52 -7.65 15.17
CA GLN A 231 -6.53 -6.82 16.38
C GLN A 231 -7.25 -7.52 17.53
N ARG A 232 -8.43 -8.12 17.29
CA ARG A 232 -9.20 -8.83 18.30
C ARG A 232 -8.41 -10.00 18.92
N GLU A 233 -7.80 -10.83 18.07
CA GLU A 233 -7.12 -12.04 18.51
C GLU A 233 -5.75 -11.76 19.14
N LEU A 234 -5.09 -10.68 18.74
CA LEU A 234 -3.76 -10.35 19.26
C LEU A 234 -3.77 -9.36 20.44
N SER A 235 -4.79 -8.52 20.61
CA SER A 235 -4.84 -7.53 21.71
C SER A 235 -4.59 -8.07 23.10
N PRO A 236 -4.97 -9.32 23.45
CA PRO A 236 -4.63 -9.89 24.76
C PRO A 236 -3.14 -10.20 24.93
N ALA A 237 -2.37 -10.29 23.83
CA ALA A 237 -1.00 -10.79 23.80
C ALA A 237 0.04 -9.76 23.40
N ILE A 238 -0.35 -8.75 22.59
CA ILE A 238 0.53 -7.68 22.11
C ILE A 238 -0.16 -6.31 22.21
N GLY A 239 0.65 -5.25 22.34
CA GLY A 239 0.16 -3.88 22.35
C GLY A 239 -0.13 -3.36 20.94
N PHE A 240 -1.29 -2.78 20.73
CA PHE A 240 -1.64 -2.05 19.52
C PHE A 240 -1.63 -0.53 19.75
N LYS A 241 -1.45 0.23 18.67
CA LYS A 241 -1.69 1.67 18.68
C LYS A 241 -3.20 1.94 18.85
N SER A 242 -3.57 3.09 19.42
CA SER A 242 -4.98 3.48 19.52
C SER A 242 -5.69 3.51 18.18
N ALA A 243 -5.04 4.06 17.14
CA ALA A 243 -5.46 3.94 15.75
C ALA A 243 -4.73 2.74 15.11
N PHE A 244 -5.16 1.53 15.45
CA PHE A 244 -4.50 0.30 15.00
C PHE A 244 -4.72 0.00 13.51
N HIS A 245 -5.91 0.32 12.98
CA HIS A 245 -6.25 0.13 11.57
C HIS A 245 -6.11 1.47 10.84
N ARG A 246 -5.28 1.47 9.82
CA ARG A 246 -4.94 2.64 9.01
C ARG A 246 -5.09 2.33 7.53
N PHE A 247 -5.15 3.39 6.73
CA PHE A 247 -5.31 3.32 5.29
C PHE A 247 -4.16 4.05 4.60
N ALA A 248 -3.60 3.46 3.53
CA ALA A 248 -2.53 4.10 2.78
C ALA A 248 -2.37 3.50 1.37
N GLY A 249 -1.78 4.27 0.47
CA GLY A 249 -1.48 3.87 -0.90
C GLY A 249 -0.24 2.96 -1.01
N LEU A 250 -0.30 1.79 -0.37
CA LEU A 250 0.79 0.81 -0.33
C LEU A 250 0.81 -0.03 -1.60
N MET A 251 1.89 0.07 -2.38
CA MET A 251 2.04 -0.63 -3.67
C MET A 251 1.99 -2.14 -3.53
N VAL A 252 2.53 -2.69 -2.45
CA VAL A 252 2.53 -4.14 -2.18
C VAL A 252 1.11 -4.70 -2.01
N LEU A 253 0.14 -3.88 -1.60
CA LEU A 253 -1.26 -4.29 -1.38
C LEU A 253 -2.15 -4.13 -2.63
N LYS A 254 -1.61 -3.67 -3.75
CA LYS A 254 -2.37 -3.44 -5.00
C LYS A 254 -2.66 -4.72 -5.78
N ALA A 255 -3.17 -5.76 -5.12
CA ALA A 255 -3.74 -6.94 -5.76
C ALA A 255 -5.26 -6.78 -5.81
N PRO A 256 -5.88 -6.56 -6.98
CA PRO A 256 -7.31 -6.22 -7.05
C PRO A 256 -8.23 -7.38 -6.69
N ASP A 257 -7.72 -8.60 -6.75
CA ASP A 257 -8.43 -9.87 -6.59
C ASP A 257 -8.04 -10.64 -5.32
N VAL A 258 -7.15 -10.08 -4.47
CA VAL A 258 -6.70 -10.74 -3.23
C VAL A 258 -6.85 -9.79 -2.04
N PRO A 259 -7.66 -10.11 -1.03
CA PRO A 259 -7.70 -9.36 0.23
C PRO A 259 -6.30 -9.27 0.84
N SER A 260 -5.80 -8.05 1.06
CA SER A 260 -4.40 -7.78 1.37
C SER A 260 -4.26 -6.82 2.54
N VAL A 261 -3.39 -7.15 3.49
CA VAL A 261 -3.03 -6.28 4.62
C VAL A 261 -1.52 -6.18 4.78
N LEU A 262 -1.04 -5.04 5.28
CA LEU A 262 0.32 -4.90 5.79
C LEU A 262 0.24 -4.81 7.31
N PHE A 263 0.94 -5.69 7.99
CA PHE A 263 0.96 -5.79 9.44
C PHE A 263 2.30 -5.33 9.99
N GLU A 264 2.30 -4.13 10.60
CA GLU A 264 3.39 -3.61 11.41
C GLU A 264 3.33 -4.26 12.79
N THR A 265 4.26 -5.15 13.08
CA THR A 265 4.25 -5.96 14.30
C THR A 265 4.79 -5.25 15.53
N GLY A 266 5.33 -4.05 15.36
CA GLY A 266 5.91 -3.17 16.36
C GLY A 266 6.91 -2.21 15.72
N TYR A 267 7.61 -1.42 16.54
CA TYR A 267 8.60 -0.44 16.07
C TYR A 267 10.02 -0.95 16.33
N ILE A 268 10.78 -1.23 15.24
CA ILE A 268 12.18 -1.64 15.35
C ILE A 268 13.07 -0.52 15.91
N SER A 269 12.65 0.73 15.76
CA SER A 269 13.33 1.92 16.31
C SER A 269 13.03 2.19 17.79
N ASN A 270 12.14 1.40 18.43
CA ASN A 270 11.82 1.49 19.86
C ASN A 270 12.45 0.31 20.59
N ASP A 271 13.28 0.58 21.60
CA ASP A 271 14.04 -0.46 22.30
C ASP A 271 13.16 -1.51 23.00
N ALA A 272 12.01 -1.08 23.54
CA ALA A 272 11.08 -2.01 24.18
C ALA A 272 10.36 -2.91 23.15
N ASP A 273 9.94 -2.36 22.02
CA ASP A 273 9.35 -3.14 20.94
C ASP A 273 10.42 -4.04 20.29
N LEU A 274 11.66 -3.57 20.10
CA LEU A 274 12.77 -4.36 19.57
C LEU A 274 13.05 -5.58 20.44
N ALA A 275 13.11 -5.41 21.76
CA ALA A 275 13.28 -6.53 22.69
C ALA A 275 12.17 -7.57 22.55
N LEU A 276 10.93 -7.13 22.34
CA LEU A 276 9.80 -8.02 22.05
C LEU A 276 9.94 -8.70 20.69
N LEU A 277 10.15 -7.94 19.61
CA LEU A 277 10.24 -8.43 18.22
C LEU A 277 11.34 -9.48 18.04
N THR A 278 12.43 -9.36 18.80
CA THR A 278 13.56 -10.30 18.77
C THR A 278 13.33 -11.51 19.68
N SER A 279 12.34 -11.49 20.58
CA SER A 279 11.99 -12.57 21.48
C SER A 279 11.21 -13.68 20.76
N GLU A 280 11.57 -14.93 20.99
CA GLU A 280 10.86 -16.09 20.46
C GLU A 280 9.43 -16.18 20.99
N SER A 281 9.23 -15.94 22.28
CA SER A 281 7.91 -15.98 22.90
C SER A 281 6.95 -14.93 22.32
N TYR A 282 7.46 -13.76 21.94
CA TYR A 282 6.63 -12.74 21.31
C TYR A 282 6.26 -13.13 19.88
N ARG A 283 7.20 -13.65 19.10
CA ARG A 283 6.93 -14.16 17.75
C ARG A 283 5.89 -15.28 17.77
N HIS A 284 6.00 -16.21 18.73
CA HIS A 284 5.00 -17.28 18.91
C HIS A 284 3.62 -16.71 19.24
N ARG A 285 3.52 -15.71 20.13
CA ARG A 285 2.24 -15.03 20.42
C ARG A 285 1.63 -14.37 19.18
N ILE A 286 2.45 -13.69 18.37
CA ILE A 286 2.00 -13.13 17.09
C ILE A 286 1.49 -14.24 16.19
N ALA A 287 2.24 -15.30 15.99
CA ALA A 287 1.90 -16.40 15.11
C ALA A 287 0.57 -17.06 15.51
N LEU A 288 0.41 -17.38 16.79
CA LEU A 288 -0.82 -17.97 17.34
C LEU A 288 -2.04 -17.05 17.16
N GLY A 289 -1.87 -15.74 17.41
CA GLY A 289 -2.95 -14.77 17.22
C GLY A 289 -3.32 -14.60 15.75
N VAL A 290 -2.34 -14.56 14.84
CA VAL A 290 -2.60 -14.53 13.40
C VAL A 290 -3.30 -15.80 12.94
N ARG A 291 -2.91 -16.99 13.42
CA ARG A 291 -3.61 -18.23 13.13
C ARG A 291 -5.09 -18.14 13.49
N ARG A 292 -5.40 -17.73 14.72
CA ARG A 292 -6.79 -17.55 15.18
C ARG A 292 -7.57 -16.57 14.32
N ALA A 293 -6.94 -15.45 13.94
CA ALA A 293 -7.56 -14.46 13.06
C ALA A 293 -7.85 -15.02 11.67
N VAL A 294 -6.93 -15.79 11.09
CA VAL A 294 -7.08 -16.47 9.80
C VAL A 294 -8.21 -17.50 9.85
N GLU A 295 -8.22 -18.34 10.88
CA GLU A 295 -9.27 -19.35 11.07
C GLU A 295 -10.66 -18.70 11.24
N ALA A 296 -10.76 -17.64 12.02
CA ALA A 296 -12.00 -16.89 12.20
C ALA A 296 -12.45 -16.19 10.92
N TYR A 297 -11.51 -15.67 10.14
CA TYR A 297 -11.78 -15.02 8.86
C TYR A 297 -12.42 -15.98 7.85
N PHE A 298 -11.80 -17.13 7.64
CA PHE A 298 -12.34 -18.13 6.69
C PHE A 298 -13.61 -18.83 7.20
N ALA A 299 -13.75 -19.03 8.52
CA ALA A 299 -14.99 -19.54 9.09
C ALA A 299 -16.18 -18.60 8.81
N ARG A 300 -15.99 -17.27 8.95
CA ARG A 300 -17.02 -16.27 8.58
C ARG A 300 -17.40 -16.34 7.11
N GLN A 301 -16.42 -16.42 6.21
CA GLN A 301 -16.69 -16.53 4.78
C GLN A 301 -17.50 -17.79 4.42
N LEU A 302 -17.25 -18.91 5.09
CA LEU A 302 -18.03 -20.14 4.88
C LEU A 302 -19.49 -19.96 5.30
N VAL A 303 -19.75 -19.32 6.45
CA VAL A 303 -21.09 -19.03 6.92
C VAL A 303 -21.83 -18.07 5.98
N GLU A 304 -21.16 -17.00 5.53
CA GLU A 304 -21.74 -16.04 4.58
C GLU A 304 -22.10 -16.70 3.25
N ARG A 305 -21.23 -17.54 2.71
CA ARG A 305 -21.48 -18.29 1.48
C ARG A 305 -22.63 -19.29 1.63
N ALA A 306 -22.78 -19.94 2.78
CA ALA A 306 -23.89 -20.86 3.06
C ALA A 306 -25.21 -20.09 3.09
N ARG A 307 -25.27 -18.97 3.81
CA ARG A 307 -26.46 -18.10 3.88
C ARG A 307 -26.88 -17.58 2.50
N ASN A 308 -25.93 -17.08 1.71
CA ASN A 308 -26.24 -16.56 0.38
C ASN A 308 -26.74 -17.66 -0.59
N ARG A 309 -26.39 -18.92 -0.37
CA ARG A 309 -26.94 -20.06 -1.15
C ARG A 309 -28.37 -20.39 -0.76
N GLU A 310 -28.74 -20.23 0.50
CA GLU A 310 -30.10 -20.46 0.99
C GLU A 310 -31.07 -19.33 0.58
N GLU A 311 -30.57 -18.12 0.36
CA GLU A 311 -31.34 -16.94 -0.06
C GLU A 311 -31.50 -16.82 -1.58
N MET A 312 -30.81 -17.63 -2.38
CA MET A 312 -31.00 -17.66 -3.84
C MET A 312 -32.20 -18.56 -4.18
N PRO A 313 -33.26 -17.99 -4.85
CA PRO A 313 -34.51 -18.71 -5.20
C PRO A 313 -34.29 -19.83 -6.22
#